data_cf160565aa3a69bcb04de6a00ac255c8
#
_entry.id   cf160565aa3a69bcb04de6a00ac255c8
#
_cell.length_a   1.000
_cell.length_b   1.000
_cell.length_c   1.000
_cell.angle_alpha   90.00
_cell.angle_beta   90.00
_cell.angle_gamma   90.00
#
_symmetry.space_group_name_H-M   'P 1'
#
loop_
_entity.id
_entity.type
_entity.pdbx_description
1 polymer ?
#
loop_
_entity_poly.entity_id
_entity_poly.type
_entity_poly.pdbx_seq_one_letter_code
_entity_poly.pdbx_strand_id
1 'polypeptide(L)'
;LAIKIPNVIWNYSADIHTATADWTTQDVIGGIMPKMGDDNEPVYDIQYGCVVNSILKNWSKGEGEKGRVEIDDYKGVWTIIDEFNRADIDKAVGQLFTSLRTKKMKIPTNKVGIPYEDLKIPNDYRIIGTLNTADKHWLFKLSDALKSRFAFIEVDIPSKEQKDEEIYYAMKNAMKELSGHDFDFVSLDEKNKKIAETTLPEFKEMVFDAYNCLDLVRCFKKLGTAILKLIYQNLLVGMKMKQDPRSILDNSLSTNLISQLEGLPQAENQTISASLKGEIINLFKNKIKSPQDNESYVSSFEKILDYIGLEKKKIYVNNFSKGNIQDDQWEKLERLCAEKLTTINTDNFSQVLQDLGN
;
A
#
# COMPACT_ATOMS: atom_id res chain seq x y z
N LEU A 1 8.35 0.78 -4.87
CA LEU A 1 9.39 -0.25 -4.81
C LEU A 1 9.52 -0.98 -6.15
N ALA A 2 8.44 -1.49 -6.74
CA ALA A 2 8.48 -2.25 -7.99
C ALA A 2 9.20 -1.52 -9.15
N ILE A 3 9.08 -0.20 -9.23
CA ILE A 3 9.77 0.63 -10.23
C ILE A 3 11.21 0.96 -9.80
N LYS A 4 11.40 1.32 -8.52
CA LYS A 4 12.72 1.80 -8.06
C LYS A 4 13.76 0.69 -7.95
N ILE A 5 13.35 -0.53 -7.61
CA ILE A 5 14.29 -1.66 -7.50
C ILE A 5 14.96 -1.97 -8.85
N PRO A 6 14.23 -2.17 -9.96
CA PRO A 6 14.87 -2.35 -11.26
C PRO A 6 15.79 -1.18 -11.63
N ASN A 7 15.30 0.06 -11.48
CA ASN A 7 16.03 1.23 -11.94
C ASN A 7 17.29 1.51 -11.11
N VAL A 8 17.16 1.58 -9.78
CA VAL A 8 18.22 2.07 -8.90
C VAL A 8 19.22 0.98 -8.54
N ILE A 9 18.74 -0.26 -8.32
CA ILE A 9 19.59 -1.36 -7.83
C ILE A 9 20.19 -2.15 -8.98
N TRP A 10 19.42 -2.41 -10.03
CA TRP A 10 19.80 -3.32 -11.10
C TRP A 10 20.14 -2.63 -12.41
N ASN A 11 19.84 -1.35 -12.55
CA ASN A 11 20.01 -0.56 -13.78
C ASN A 11 19.20 -1.10 -14.97
N TYR A 12 17.90 -1.38 -14.72
CA TYR A 12 16.91 -1.74 -15.74
C TYR A 12 15.78 -0.74 -15.77
N SER A 13 15.31 -0.37 -16.96
CA SER A 13 14.08 0.38 -17.14
C SER A 13 12.86 -0.46 -16.78
N ALA A 14 11.77 0.19 -16.42
CA ALA A 14 10.51 -0.44 -16.04
C ALA A 14 9.42 -0.14 -17.07
N ASP A 15 8.82 -1.18 -17.66
CA ASP A 15 7.66 -1.10 -18.53
C ASP A 15 6.42 -1.52 -17.71
N ILE A 16 5.54 -0.56 -17.42
CA ILE A 16 4.47 -0.71 -16.43
C ILE A 16 3.14 -0.92 -17.12
N HIS A 17 2.42 -1.96 -16.70
CA HIS A 17 1.09 -2.30 -17.18
C HIS A 17 0.20 -2.63 -15.98
N THR A 18 -1.07 -2.24 -16.01
CA THR A 18 -2.03 -2.55 -14.94
C THR A 18 -2.93 -3.70 -15.41
N ALA A 19 -3.00 -4.76 -14.63
CA ALA A 19 -3.86 -5.88 -14.94
C ALA A 19 -5.33 -5.53 -14.69
N THR A 20 -6.21 -5.99 -15.58
CA THR A 20 -7.67 -5.85 -15.47
C THR A 20 -8.34 -7.22 -15.53
N ALA A 21 -9.58 -7.32 -15.06
CA ALA A 21 -10.29 -8.60 -14.95
C ALA A 21 -10.56 -9.28 -16.31
N ASP A 22 -10.56 -8.51 -17.38
CA ASP A 22 -10.75 -8.95 -18.76
C ASP A 22 -9.47 -9.36 -19.49
N TRP A 23 -8.30 -9.27 -18.82
CA TRP A 23 -7.03 -9.67 -19.42
C TRP A 23 -7.06 -11.11 -19.92
N THR A 24 -6.57 -11.28 -21.14
CA THR A 24 -6.43 -12.54 -21.83
C THR A 24 -4.98 -12.81 -22.25
N THR A 25 -4.72 -13.96 -22.82
CA THR A 25 -3.41 -14.26 -23.43
C THR A 25 -3.03 -13.23 -24.51
N GLN A 26 -4.00 -12.62 -25.19
CA GLN A 26 -3.74 -11.61 -26.22
C GLN A 26 -3.16 -10.32 -25.62
N ASP A 27 -3.62 -9.91 -24.43
CA ASP A 27 -3.12 -8.71 -23.76
C ASP A 27 -1.69 -8.87 -23.26
N VAL A 28 -1.30 -10.10 -22.93
CA VAL A 28 0.02 -10.43 -22.38
C VAL A 28 1.01 -10.83 -23.45
N ILE A 29 0.62 -11.75 -24.33
CA ILE A 29 1.49 -12.32 -25.37
C ILE A 29 1.22 -11.67 -26.73
N GLY A 30 -0.04 -11.49 -27.07
CA GLY A 30 -0.48 -11.00 -28.36
C GLY A 30 -1.23 -12.04 -29.17
N GLY A 31 -1.71 -11.63 -30.32
CA GLY A 31 -2.48 -12.45 -31.24
C GLY A 31 -2.80 -11.73 -32.52
N ILE A 32 -3.61 -12.36 -33.33
CA ILE A 32 -4.16 -11.77 -34.57
C ILE A 32 -5.41 -11.00 -34.19
N MET A 33 -5.43 -9.71 -34.50
CA MET A 33 -6.51 -8.79 -34.18
C MET A 33 -7.12 -8.21 -35.48
N PRO A 34 -8.44 -8.08 -35.55
CA PRO A 34 -9.06 -7.36 -36.66
C PRO A 34 -8.74 -5.86 -36.56
N LYS A 35 -8.32 -5.26 -37.66
CA LYS A 35 -8.06 -3.83 -37.80
C LYS A 35 -8.81 -3.32 -39.03
N MET A 36 -9.35 -2.12 -38.97
CA MET A 36 -9.92 -1.48 -40.16
C MET A 36 -8.78 -1.05 -41.07
N GLY A 37 -8.77 -1.57 -42.30
CA GLY A 37 -7.86 -1.16 -43.35
C GLY A 37 -8.26 0.20 -43.94
N ASP A 38 -7.38 0.75 -44.81
CA ASP A 38 -7.59 2.06 -45.45
C ASP A 38 -8.86 2.11 -46.30
N ASP A 39 -9.28 0.94 -46.81
CA ASP A 39 -10.51 0.79 -47.63
C ASP A 39 -11.77 0.47 -46.80
N ASN A 40 -11.74 0.67 -45.50
CA ASN A 40 -12.85 0.33 -44.59
C ASN A 40 -13.19 -1.17 -44.54
N GLU A 41 -12.32 -2.04 -45.04
CA GLU A 41 -12.44 -3.50 -44.92
C GLU A 41 -11.68 -4.00 -43.73
N PRO A 42 -12.15 -5.08 -43.01
CA PRO A 42 -11.44 -5.66 -41.89
C PRO A 42 -10.17 -6.39 -42.37
N VAL A 43 -9.04 -5.89 -41.95
CA VAL A 43 -7.72 -6.54 -42.15
C VAL A 43 -7.27 -7.17 -40.85
N TYR A 44 -6.64 -8.33 -40.90
CA TYR A 44 -6.08 -8.99 -39.72
C TYR A 44 -4.61 -8.60 -39.60
N ASP A 45 -4.26 -8.06 -38.44
CA ASP A 45 -2.88 -7.69 -38.11
C ASP A 45 -2.42 -8.36 -36.79
N ILE A 46 -1.11 -8.52 -36.65
CA ILE A 46 -0.52 -9.07 -35.44
C ILE A 46 -0.31 -7.92 -34.45
N GLN A 47 -0.95 -8.05 -33.29
CA GLN A 47 -0.71 -7.17 -32.16
C GLN A 47 -0.01 -7.92 -31.05
N TYR A 48 1.19 -7.47 -30.66
CA TYR A 48 1.89 -8.05 -29.53
C TYR A 48 1.37 -7.53 -28.21
N GLY A 49 1.24 -8.41 -27.22
CA GLY A 49 0.84 -8.06 -25.85
C GLY A 49 1.97 -7.40 -25.07
N CYS A 50 1.64 -6.96 -23.86
CA CYS A 50 2.54 -6.15 -23.04
C CYS A 50 3.88 -6.81 -22.75
N VAL A 51 3.91 -8.11 -22.43
CA VAL A 51 5.15 -8.85 -22.11
C VAL A 51 6.01 -9.06 -23.36
N VAL A 52 5.40 -9.40 -24.49
CA VAL A 52 6.16 -9.58 -25.75
C VAL A 52 6.76 -8.24 -26.19
N ASN A 53 6.02 -7.16 -26.10
CA ASN A 53 6.52 -5.81 -26.40
C ASN A 53 7.71 -5.44 -25.49
N SER A 54 7.60 -5.69 -24.18
CA SER A 54 8.71 -5.45 -23.25
C SER A 54 9.93 -6.30 -23.57
N ILE A 55 9.75 -7.57 -23.96
CA ILE A 55 10.86 -8.44 -24.36
C ILE A 55 11.50 -7.89 -25.64
N LEU A 56 10.72 -7.49 -26.63
CA LEU A 56 11.20 -6.94 -27.90
C LEU A 56 12.02 -5.65 -27.69
N LYS A 57 11.64 -4.79 -26.75
CA LYS A 57 12.42 -3.59 -26.40
C LYS A 57 13.86 -3.91 -25.98
N ASN A 58 14.15 -5.12 -25.54
CA ASN A 58 15.50 -5.55 -25.16
C ASN A 58 16.38 -5.97 -26.35
N TRP A 59 15.87 -5.94 -27.58
CA TRP A 59 16.58 -6.38 -28.78
C TRP A 59 16.66 -5.27 -29.84
N SER A 60 17.80 -5.16 -30.52
CA SER A 60 17.93 -4.20 -31.63
C SER A 60 16.98 -4.54 -32.77
N LYS A 61 16.45 -3.52 -33.44
CA LYS A 61 15.59 -3.63 -34.63
C LYS A 61 16.38 -3.70 -35.95
N GLY A 62 17.67 -4.12 -35.93
CA GLY A 62 18.47 -4.21 -37.14
C GLY A 62 18.33 -5.56 -37.84
N GLU A 63 18.19 -5.58 -39.19
CA GLU A 63 18.35 -6.77 -40.00
C GLU A 63 19.79 -7.32 -39.82
N GLY A 64 19.92 -8.47 -39.18
CA GLY A 64 21.16 -9.22 -39.10
C GLY A 64 21.89 -9.24 -37.77
N GLU A 65 21.79 -8.28 -36.90
CA GLU A 65 22.41 -8.31 -35.57
C GLU A 65 21.36 -8.25 -34.44
N LYS A 66 21.08 -9.41 -33.87
CA LYS A 66 20.24 -9.53 -32.67
C LYS A 66 21.07 -9.23 -31.41
N GLY A 67 21.50 -8.00 -31.26
CA GLY A 67 22.23 -7.52 -30.10
C GLY A 67 21.30 -7.03 -28.99
N ARG A 68 21.80 -7.05 -27.75
CA ARG A 68 21.14 -6.40 -26.63
C ARG A 68 21.16 -4.88 -26.83
N VAL A 69 20.05 -4.21 -26.56
CA VAL A 69 19.95 -2.75 -26.66
C VAL A 69 19.96 -2.15 -25.26
N GLU A 70 20.78 -1.16 -25.04
CA GLU A 70 20.65 -0.23 -23.92
C GLU A 70 19.55 0.78 -24.24
N ILE A 71 18.68 1.05 -23.26
CA ILE A 71 17.53 1.94 -23.38
C ILE A 71 17.69 3.04 -22.35
N ASP A 72 17.88 4.28 -22.78
CA ASP A 72 18.03 5.45 -21.90
C ASP A 72 19.05 5.20 -20.76
N ASP A 73 20.25 4.70 -21.09
CA ASP A 73 21.32 4.33 -20.16
C ASP A 73 21.04 3.09 -19.28
N TYR A 74 19.91 2.38 -19.49
CA TYR A 74 19.59 1.13 -18.79
C TYR A 74 20.03 -0.10 -19.59
N LYS A 75 20.45 -1.17 -18.89
CA LYS A 75 20.85 -2.46 -19.47
C LYS A 75 19.75 -3.17 -20.24
N GLY A 76 18.52 -2.73 -20.10
CA GLY A 76 17.34 -3.29 -20.71
C GLY A 76 16.06 -2.93 -19.97
N VAL A 77 14.97 -3.64 -20.27
CA VAL A 77 13.64 -3.39 -19.71
C VAL A 77 13.12 -4.61 -18.98
N TRP A 78 12.55 -4.41 -17.79
CA TRP A 78 11.75 -5.39 -17.07
C TRP A 78 10.27 -5.01 -17.16
N THR A 79 9.40 -6.00 -17.17
CA THR A 79 7.95 -5.76 -17.11
C THR A 79 7.48 -5.69 -15.67
N ILE A 80 6.70 -4.66 -15.37
CA ILE A 80 5.95 -4.55 -14.13
C ILE A 80 4.48 -4.69 -14.44
N ILE A 81 3.82 -5.63 -13.79
CA ILE A 81 2.37 -5.81 -13.87
C ILE A 81 1.78 -5.41 -12.53
N ASP A 82 1.17 -4.23 -12.52
CA ASP A 82 0.51 -3.71 -11.33
C ASP A 82 -0.87 -4.36 -11.15
N GLU A 83 -1.28 -4.56 -9.90
CA GLU A 83 -2.53 -5.24 -9.55
C GLU A 83 -2.66 -6.64 -10.20
N PHE A 84 -1.56 -7.39 -10.19
CA PHE A 84 -1.39 -8.67 -10.89
C PHE A 84 -2.52 -9.68 -10.62
N ASN A 85 -3.13 -9.63 -9.46
CA ASN A 85 -4.22 -10.52 -9.04
C ASN A 85 -5.62 -10.04 -9.42
N ARG A 86 -5.76 -8.93 -10.15
CA ARG A 86 -7.06 -8.53 -10.75
C ARG A 86 -7.40 -9.34 -11.99
N ALA A 87 -6.40 -9.87 -12.70
CA ALA A 87 -6.61 -10.75 -13.85
C ALA A 87 -6.63 -12.23 -13.43
N ASP A 88 -7.31 -13.07 -14.23
CA ASP A 88 -7.11 -14.52 -14.20
C ASP A 88 -5.73 -14.85 -14.79
N ILE A 89 -4.73 -14.79 -13.93
CA ILE A 89 -3.33 -14.90 -14.33
C ILE A 89 -3.00 -16.26 -14.92
N ASP A 90 -3.56 -17.33 -14.41
CA ASP A 90 -3.34 -18.66 -14.97
C ASP A 90 -3.80 -18.75 -16.43
N LYS A 91 -4.90 -18.09 -16.75
CA LYS A 91 -5.42 -17.99 -18.12
C LYS A 91 -4.60 -17.04 -18.99
N ALA A 92 -4.27 -15.85 -18.46
CA ALA A 92 -3.58 -14.81 -19.22
C ALA A 92 -2.11 -15.14 -19.49
N VAL A 93 -1.39 -15.76 -18.53
CA VAL A 93 0.07 -15.96 -18.59
C VAL A 93 0.53 -17.42 -18.55
N GLY A 94 -0.39 -18.39 -18.56
CA GLY A 94 -0.04 -19.82 -18.44
C GLY A 94 1.04 -20.30 -19.42
N GLN A 95 0.95 -19.86 -20.68
CA GLN A 95 1.96 -20.17 -21.72
C GLN A 95 3.30 -19.47 -21.47
N LEU A 96 3.29 -18.27 -20.87
CA LEU A 96 4.48 -17.49 -20.59
C LEU A 96 5.41 -18.18 -19.60
N PHE A 97 4.88 -18.92 -18.61
CA PHE A 97 5.71 -19.61 -17.62
C PHE A 97 6.64 -20.65 -18.19
N THR A 98 6.17 -21.40 -19.18
CA THR A 98 7.04 -22.34 -19.89
C THR A 98 8.11 -21.59 -20.68
N SER A 99 7.73 -20.51 -21.34
CA SER A 99 8.62 -19.67 -22.13
C SER A 99 9.70 -18.98 -21.28
N LEU A 100 9.35 -18.48 -20.10
CA LEU A 100 10.31 -17.88 -19.16
C LEU A 100 11.36 -18.89 -18.69
N ARG A 101 10.97 -20.15 -18.50
CA ARG A 101 11.89 -21.23 -18.11
C ARG A 101 12.82 -21.64 -19.26
N THR A 102 12.26 -21.80 -20.47
CA THR A 102 13.01 -22.22 -21.65
C THR A 102 13.78 -21.08 -22.31
N LYS A 103 13.54 -19.84 -21.88
CA LYS A 103 14.07 -18.60 -22.48
C LYS A 103 13.74 -18.43 -23.96
N LYS A 104 12.66 -19.06 -24.39
CA LYS A 104 12.12 -18.96 -25.75
C LYS A 104 10.60 -18.91 -25.71
N MET A 105 10.02 -18.07 -26.53
CA MET A 105 8.58 -17.93 -26.71
C MET A 105 8.25 -17.98 -28.20
N LYS A 106 7.21 -18.72 -28.54
CA LYS A 106 6.63 -18.66 -29.89
C LYS A 106 5.71 -17.46 -30.01
N ILE A 107 6.00 -16.57 -30.95
CA ILE A 107 5.17 -15.40 -31.22
C ILE A 107 4.63 -15.49 -32.65
N PRO A 108 3.40 -15.00 -32.94
CA PRO A 108 2.88 -14.93 -34.28
C PRO A 108 3.73 -13.99 -35.14
N THR A 109 3.81 -14.26 -36.45
CA THR A 109 4.55 -13.44 -37.41
C THR A 109 3.80 -13.29 -38.72
N ASN A 110 3.97 -12.14 -39.40
CA ASN A 110 3.41 -11.88 -40.72
C ASN A 110 4.27 -12.44 -41.88
N LYS A 111 5.31 -13.23 -41.57
CA LYS A 111 6.17 -13.84 -42.59
C LYS A 111 5.42 -14.92 -43.35
N VAL A 112 5.40 -14.82 -44.70
CA VAL A 112 4.70 -15.77 -45.55
C VAL A 112 5.24 -17.21 -45.32
N GLY A 113 4.33 -18.12 -45.02
CA GLY A 113 4.66 -19.54 -44.77
C GLY A 113 5.25 -19.84 -43.38
N ILE A 114 5.41 -18.84 -42.51
CA ILE A 114 5.92 -19.01 -41.15
C ILE A 114 4.92 -18.37 -40.18
N PRO A 115 3.95 -19.13 -39.65
CA PRO A 115 2.91 -18.54 -38.80
C PRO A 115 3.44 -18.12 -37.41
N TYR A 116 4.53 -18.72 -36.95
CA TYR A 116 5.17 -18.43 -35.66
C TYR A 116 6.69 -18.41 -35.76
N GLU A 117 7.31 -17.54 -35.01
CA GLU A 117 8.77 -17.52 -34.84
C GLU A 117 9.19 -17.58 -33.38
N ASP A 118 10.42 -18.01 -33.09
CA ASP A 118 10.97 -18.10 -31.75
C ASP A 118 11.53 -16.73 -31.32
N LEU A 119 10.89 -16.11 -30.33
CA LEU A 119 11.41 -14.93 -29.63
C LEU A 119 12.31 -15.41 -28.49
N LYS A 120 13.57 -14.99 -28.48
CA LYS A 120 14.50 -15.27 -27.39
C LYS A 120 14.24 -14.30 -26.23
N ILE A 121 14.04 -14.85 -25.02
CA ILE A 121 13.89 -14.05 -23.79
C ILE A 121 15.27 -13.85 -23.17
N PRO A 122 15.69 -12.60 -22.85
CA PRO A 122 16.97 -12.37 -22.19
C PRO A 122 17.06 -13.08 -20.83
N ASN A 123 18.24 -13.60 -20.49
CA ASN A 123 18.44 -14.35 -19.24
C ASN A 123 18.17 -13.53 -17.99
N ASP A 124 18.42 -12.25 -18.05
CA ASP A 124 18.26 -11.24 -17.01
C ASP A 124 16.92 -10.51 -17.06
N TYR A 125 16.02 -10.87 -17.99
CA TYR A 125 14.66 -10.36 -18.03
C TYR A 125 13.86 -10.87 -16.84
N ARG A 126 13.10 -9.97 -16.22
CA ARG A 126 12.23 -10.26 -15.07
C ARG A 126 10.85 -9.67 -15.27
N ILE A 127 9.88 -10.32 -14.65
CA ILE A 127 8.52 -9.80 -14.47
C ILE A 127 8.31 -9.59 -12.99
N ILE A 128 7.82 -8.40 -12.63
CA ILE A 128 7.48 -8.04 -11.26
C ILE A 128 5.96 -7.84 -11.22
N GLY A 129 5.27 -8.61 -10.40
CA GLY A 129 3.84 -8.41 -10.13
C GLY A 129 3.66 -7.71 -8.79
N THR A 130 2.81 -6.68 -8.73
CA THR A 130 2.36 -6.13 -7.45
C THR A 130 1.01 -6.73 -7.10
N LEU A 131 0.78 -6.98 -5.82
CA LEU A 131 -0.45 -7.56 -5.31
C LEU A 131 -0.99 -6.68 -4.19
N ASN A 132 -2.26 -6.35 -4.25
CA ASN A 132 -2.96 -5.74 -3.12
C ASN A 132 -3.71 -6.83 -2.36
N THR A 133 -3.29 -7.11 -1.12
CA THR A 133 -3.91 -8.15 -0.28
C THR A 133 -5.17 -7.68 0.44
N ALA A 134 -5.47 -6.38 0.46
CA ALA A 134 -6.64 -5.82 1.13
C ALA A 134 -7.96 -6.18 0.42
N ASP A 135 -7.92 -6.34 -0.91
CA ASP A 135 -9.09 -6.61 -1.75
C ASP A 135 -9.38 -8.12 -1.89
N LYS A 136 -9.33 -8.87 -0.79
CA LYS A 136 -9.44 -10.35 -0.79
C LYS A 136 -10.71 -10.91 -1.45
N HIS A 137 -11.77 -10.14 -1.55
CA HIS A 137 -13.06 -10.61 -2.07
C HIS A 137 -13.17 -10.59 -3.61
N TRP A 138 -12.33 -9.82 -4.29
CA TRP A 138 -12.38 -9.62 -5.75
C TRP A 138 -11.15 -10.17 -6.48
N LEU A 139 -10.24 -10.83 -5.75
CA LEU A 139 -8.96 -11.26 -6.30
C LEU A 139 -9.01 -12.72 -6.74
N PHE A 140 -8.58 -12.98 -7.96
CA PHE A 140 -8.30 -14.34 -8.40
C PHE A 140 -7.25 -14.98 -7.49
N LYS A 141 -7.55 -16.18 -7.02
CA LYS A 141 -6.56 -16.94 -6.25
C LYS A 141 -5.44 -17.40 -7.18
N LEU A 142 -4.24 -16.99 -6.87
CA LEU A 142 -3.06 -17.49 -7.57
C LEU A 142 -2.92 -19.00 -7.35
N SER A 143 -2.77 -19.76 -8.45
CA SER A 143 -2.56 -21.20 -8.34
C SER A 143 -1.22 -21.53 -7.66
N ASP A 144 -1.11 -22.71 -7.08
CA ASP A 144 0.15 -23.17 -6.46
C ASP A 144 1.25 -23.34 -7.53
N ALA A 145 0.85 -23.68 -8.76
CA ALA A 145 1.75 -23.71 -9.91
C ALA A 145 2.37 -22.35 -10.20
N LEU A 146 1.59 -21.27 -10.07
CA LEU A 146 2.07 -19.90 -10.22
C LEU A 146 2.92 -19.48 -9.03
N LYS A 147 2.49 -19.74 -7.83
CA LYS A 147 3.23 -19.42 -6.60
C LYS A 147 4.64 -20.04 -6.59
N SER A 148 4.80 -21.25 -7.12
CA SER A 148 6.10 -21.94 -7.20
C SER A 148 7.10 -21.29 -8.16
N ARG A 149 6.66 -20.35 -9.02
CA ARG A 149 7.48 -19.69 -10.05
C ARG A 149 7.89 -18.27 -9.72
N PHE A 150 7.30 -17.70 -8.67
CA PHE A 150 7.60 -16.35 -8.20
C PHE A 150 8.24 -16.37 -6.81
N ALA A 151 9.16 -15.45 -6.59
CA ALA A 151 9.60 -15.09 -5.25
C ALA A 151 8.63 -14.05 -4.70
N PHE A 152 8.02 -14.35 -3.57
CA PHE A 152 7.11 -13.41 -2.89
C PHE A 152 7.88 -12.56 -1.90
N ILE A 153 7.72 -11.27 -2.02
CA ILE A 153 8.30 -10.27 -1.11
C ILE A 153 7.13 -9.54 -0.46
N GLU A 154 6.96 -9.72 0.83
CA GLU A 154 5.98 -8.96 1.59
C GLU A 154 6.55 -7.57 1.91
N VAL A 155 5.79 -6.54 1.56
CA VAL A 155 6.10 -5.16 1.91
C VAL A 155 5.14 -4.76 3.01
N ASP A 156 5.63 -4.81 4.24
CA ASP A 156 4.86 -4.41 5.42
C ASP A 156 4.93 -2.89 5.65
N ILE A 157 4.12 -2.42 6.58
CA ILE A 157 4.19 -1.04 7.08
C ILE A 157 5.55 -0.81 7.76
N PRO A 158 6.05 0.44 7.77
CA PRO A 158 7.28 0.77 8.50
C PRO A 158 7.17 0.39 9.97
N SER A 159 8.29 -0.05 10.56
CA SER A 159 8.33 -0.38 12.00
C SER A 159 8.37 0.90 12.85
N LYS A 160 8.07 0.76 14.15
CA LYS A 160 8.09 1.91 15.08
C LYS A 160 9.46 2.59 15.17
N GLU A 161 10.55 1.84 14.97
CA GLU A 161 11.91 2.37 14.95
C GLU A 161 12.16 3.26 13.74
N GLN A 162 11.39 3.11 12.68
CA GLN A 162 11.47 3.90 11.44
C GLN A 162 10.54 5.12 11.45
N LYS A 163 9.95 5.47 12.61
CA LYS A 163 9.01 6.59 12.77
C LYS A 163 9.52 7.89 12.14
N ASP A 164 10.70 8.31 12.51
CA ASP A 164 11.25 9.59 12.04
C ASP A 164 11.51 9.57 10.52
N GLU A 165 12.01 8.44 10.00
CA GLU A 165 12.20 8.27 8.55
C GLU A 165 10.85 8.26 7.81
N GLU A 166 9.84 7.61 8.34
CA GLU A 166 8.50 7.59 7.73
C GLU A 166 7.88 8.99 7.68
N ILE A 167 7.93 9.72 8.78
CA ILE A 167 7.48 11.12 8.86
C ILE A 167 8.24 11.97 7.83
N TYR A 168 9.57 11.83 7.78
CA TYR A 168 10.40 12.56 6.83
C TYR A 168 10.01 12.29 5.37
N TYR A 169 9.89 11.02 4.97
CA TYR A 169 9.55 10.68 3.60
C TYR A 169 8.11 11.05 3.23
N ALA A 170 7.17 10.91 4.16
CA ALA A 170 5.80 11.36 3.95
C ALA A 170 5.76 12.88 3.73
N MET A 171 6.44 13.67 4.57
CA MET A 171 6.52 15.11 4.45
C MET A 171 7.25 15.54 3.17
N LYS A 172 8.40 14.95 2.87
CA LYS A 172 9.16 15.25 1.63
C LYS A 172 8.33 15.02 0.38
N ASN A 173 7.59 13.91 0.33
CA ASN A 173 6.73 13.59 -0.80
C ASN A 173 5.50 14.52 -0.86
N ALA A 174 4.92 14.89 0.28
CA ALA A 174 3.82 15.86 0.35
C ALA A 174 4.26 17.23 -0.22
N MET A 175 5.40 17.75 0.22
CA MET A 175 5.95 19.00 -0.29
C MET A 175 6.29 18.92 -1.78
N LYS A 176 6.85 17.81 -2.24
CA LYS A 176 7.18 17.59 -3.66
C LYS A 176 5.94 17.63 -4.56
N GLU A 177 4.86 17.00 -4.14
CA GLU A 177 3.61 16.98 -4.94
C GLU A 177 2.88 18.34 -4.92
N LEU A 178 3.12 19.15 -3.89
CA LEU A 178 2.67 20.54 -3.82
C LEU A 178 3.70 21.51 -4.42
N SER A 179 4.53 21.04 -5.37
CA SER A 179 5.54 21.82 -6.06
C SER A 179 4.95 23.11 -6.66
N GLY A 180 5.62 24.25 -6.47
CA GLY A 180 5.12 25.58 -6.82
C GLY A 180 4.61 26.38 -5.61
N HIS A 181 4.57 25.76 -4.43
CA HIS A 181 4.31 26.44 -3.15
C HIS A 181 5.50 26.32 -2.22
N ASP A 182 5.91 27.45 -1.64
CA ASP A 182 6.92 27.49 -0.58
C ASP A 182 6.28 27.23 0.79
N PHE A 183 6.93 26.39 1.61
CA PHE A 183 6.58 26.07 2.98
C PHE A 183 7.75 26.38 3.89
N ASP A 184 8.05 27.67 4.04
CA ASP A 184 9.18 28.24 4.79
C ASP A 184 9.12 27.96 6.30
N PHE A 185 7.97 27.52 6.80
CA PHE A 185 7.77 27.17 8.21
C PHE A 185 8.23 25.76 8.58
N VAL A 186 8.65 24.92 7.61
CA VAL A 186 9.16 23.58 7.83
C VAL A 186 10.40 23.30 7.01
N SER A 187 11.44 22.79 7.66
CA SER A 187 12.68 22.34 7.00
C SER A 187 12.94 20.86 7.27
N LEU A 188 13.57 20.19 6.30
CA LEU A 188 13.88 18.77 6.36
C LEU A 188 15.38 18.55 6.47
N ASP A 189 15.80 17.70 7.41
CA ASP A 189 17.17 17.21 7.53
C ASP A 189 17.36 15.97 6.64
N GLU A 190 17.94 16.18 5.46
CA GLU A 190 18.17 15.09 4.51
C GLU A 190 19.19 14.06 5.00
N LYS A 191 20.15 14.47 5.83
CA LYS A 191 21.21 13.60 6.33
C LYS A 191 20.67 12.65 7.39
N ASN A 192 19.92 13.17 8.35
CA ASN A 192 19.35 12.37 9.45
C ASN A 192 17.92 11.89 9.17
N LYS A 193 17.37 12.25 7.99
CA LYS A 193 16.03 11.86 7.54
C LYS A 193 14.95 12.12 8.59
N LYS A 194 14.86 13.36 9.02
CA LYS A 194 13.86 13.83 9.99
C LYS A 194 13.44 15.27 9.69
N ILE A 195 12.39 15.73 10.32
CA ILE A 195 12.05 17.16 10.32
C ILE A 195 13.10 17.88 11.16
N ALA A 196 13.83 18.81 10.52
CA ALA A 196 14.93 19.52 11.18
C ALA A 196 14.37 20.57 12.13
N GLU A 197 13.60 21.52 11.59
CA GLU A 197 13.04 22.65 12.32
C GLU A 197 11.66 23.00 11.79
N THR A 198 10.83 23.55 12.66
CA THR A 198 9.60 24.22 12.29
C THR A 198 9.52 25.55 13.02
N THR A 199 9.15 26.60 12.32
CA THR A 199 8.94 27.91 12.93
C THR A 199 7.58 28.02 13.63
N LEU A 200 6.71 27.03 13.40
CA LEU A 200 5.37 26.93 13.98
C LEU A 200 5.30 25.71 14.90
N PRO A 201 5.33 25.88 16.24
CA PRO A 201 5.25 24.77 17.20
C PRO A 201 4.01 23.89 17.00
N GLU A 202 2.86 24.52 16.75
CA GLU A 202 1.58 23.84 16.51
C GLU A 202 1.63 22.91 15.29
N PHE A 203 2.34 23.29 14.23
CA PHE A 203 2.54 22.42 13.06
C PHE A 203 3.30 21.15 13.42
N LYS A 204 4.33 21.28 14.26
CA LYS A 204 5.09 20.11 14.73
C LYS A 204 4.20 19.15 15.51
N GLU A 205 3.39 19.65 16.42
CA GLU A 205 2.42 18.85 17.19
C GLU A 205 1.47 18.10 16.25
N MET A 206 0.85 18.80 15.31
CA MET A 206 -0.06 18.17 14.33
C MET A 206 0.60 17.06 13.50
N VAL A 207 1.87 17.25 13.09
CA VAL A 207 2.60 16.22 12.35
C VAL A 207 2.77 14.94 13.15
N PHE A 208 3.14 15.08 14.44
CA PHE A 208 3.29 13.92 15.33
C PHE A 208 1.94 13.32 15.73
N ASP A 209 0.92 14.12 15.92
CA ASP A 209 -0.44 13.66 16.25
C ASP A 209 -1.05 12.88 15.07
N ALA A 210 -0.87 13.36 13.85
CA ALA A 210 -1.27 12.62 12.65
C ALA A 210 -0.57 11.25 12.54
N TYR A 211 0.73 11.20 12.82
CA TYR A 211 1.46 9.95 12.86
C TYR A 211 0.95 9.03 13.98
N ASN A 212 0.82 9.54 15.21
CA ASN A 212 0.37 8.74 16.36
C ASN A 212 -1.05 8.20 16.16
N CYS A 213 -1.94 8.99 15.52
CA CYS A 213 -3.27 8.52 15.12
C CYS A 213 -3.17 7.36 14.12
N LEU A 214 -2.36 7.51 13.06
CA LEU A 214 -2.16 6.45 12.09
C LEU A 214 -1.53 5.20 12.71
N ASP A 215 -0.55 5.34 13.58
CA ASP A 215 0.11 4.24 14.27
C ASP A 215 -0.87 3.46 15.17
N LEU A 216 -1.76 4.17 15.88
CA LEU A 216 -2.86 3.55 16.63
C LEU A 216 -3.81 2.79 15.72
N VAL A 217 -4.24 3.39 14.60
CA VAL A 217 -5.12 2.75 13.62
C VAL A 217 -4.50 1.49 13.04
N ARG A 218 -3.19 1.46 12.86
CA ARG A 218 -2.43 0.30 12.34
C ARG A 218 -2.52 -0.93 13.22
N CYS A 219 -2.87 -0.80 14.48
CA CYS A 219 -3.16 -1.95 15.35
C CYS A 219 -4.39 -2.74 14.87
N PHE A 220 -5.29 -2.07 14.16
CA PHE A 220 -6.55 -2.63 13.69
C PHE A 220 -6.54 -2.89 12.19
N LYS A 221 -5.95 -1.99 11.41
CA LYS A 221 -5.85 -2.10 9.95
C LYS A 221 -4.50 -1.58 9.46
N LYS A 222 -3.73 -2.43 8.77
CA LYS A 222 -2.45 -2.04 8.18
C LYS A 222 -2.66 -0.99 7.09
N LEU A 223 -2.26 0.24 7.37
CA LEU A 223 -2.33 1.36 6.44
C LEU A 223 -0.93 1.87 6.11
N GLY A 224 -0.66 2.06 4.81
CA GLY A 224 0.64 2.51 4.32
C GLY A 224 0.90 3.99 4.53
N THR A 225 2.15 4.41 4.33
CA THR A 225 2.64 5.79 4.44
C THR A 225 1.96 6.77 3.48
N ALA A 226 1.31 6.28 2.41
CA ALA A 226 0.61 7.13 1.45
C ALA A 226 -0.50 7.97 2.11
N ILE A 227 -1.20 7.42 3.10
CA ILE A 227 -2.24 8.15 3.85
C ILE A 227 -1.62 9.28 4.67
N LEU A 228 -0.49 9.02 5.33
CA LEU A 228 0.23 10.04 6.09
C LEU A 228 0.67 11.20 5.18
N LYS A 229 1.13 10.90 3.96
CA LYS A 229 1.46 11.91 2.95
C LYS A 229 0.24 12.79 2.63
N LEU A 230 -0.94 12.21 2.42
CA LEU A 230 -2.16 12.97 2.11
C LEU A 230 -2.57 13.87 3.29
N ILE A 231 -2.49 13.35 4.52
CA ILE A 231 -2.74 14.15 5.73
C ILE A 231 -1.77 15.33 5.78
N TYR A 232 -0.47 15.10 5.56
CA TYR A 232 0.54 16.16 5.57
C TYR A 232 0.35 17.19 4.47
N GLN A 233 -0.17 16.82 3.29
CA GLN A 233 -0.55 17.79 2.26
C GLN A 233 -1.64 18.75 2.79
N ASN A 234 -2.66 18.21 3.44
CA ASN A 234 -3.72 19.03 4.03
C ASN A 234 -3.19 19.93 5.15
N LEU A 235 -2.28 19.41 6.01
CA LEU A 235 -1.67 20.20 7.07
C LEU A 235 -0.85 21.37 6.49
N LEU A 236 -0.02 21.11 5.48
CA LEU A 236 0.80 22.13 4.82
C LEU A 236 -0.06 23.24 4.20
N VAL A 237 -1.09 22.86 3.46
CA VAL A 237 -1.99 23.81 2.80
C VAL A 237 -2.79 24.61 3.82
N GLY A 238 -3.40 23.94 4.80
CA GLY A 238 -4.20 24.59 5.84
C GLY A 238 -3.41 25.61 6.66
N MET A 239 -2.17 25.25 7.06
CA MET A 239 -1.27 26.17 7.78
C MET A 239 -0.88 27.37 6.91
N LYS A 240 -0.59 27.16 5.64
CA LYS A 240 -0.31 28.25 4.71
C LYS A 240 -1.51 29.19 4.54
N MET A 241 -2.73 28.64 4.59
CA MET A 241 -3.97 29.40 4.54
C MET A 241 -4.35 30.02 5.90
N LYS A 242 -3.52 29.85 6.93
CA LYS A 242 -3.76 30.37 8.30
C LYS A 242 -5.08 29.89 8.92
N GLN A 243 -5.47 28.67 8.62
CA GLN A 243 -6.63 28.04 9.26
C GLN A 243 -6.30 27.62 10.70
N ASP A 244 -7.33 27.36 11.51
CA ASP A 244 -7.14 26.85 12.86
C ASP A 244 -6.48 25.46 12.85
N PRO A 245 -5.33 25.26 13.54
CA PRO A 245 -4.55 24.02 13.51
C PRO A 245 -5.34 22.79 13.91
N ARG A 246 -6.21 22.89 14.91
CA ARG A 246 -7.03 21.77 15.39
C ARG A 246 -8.05 21.33 14.34
N SER A 247 -8.72 22.30 13.72
CA SER A 247 -9.67 22.03 12.64
C SER A 247 -9.00 21.42 11.42
N ILE A 248 -7.76 21.85 11.09
CA ILE A 248 -7.00 21.26 9.96
C ILE A 248 -6.74 19.79 10.24
N LEU A 249 -6.21 19.45 11.42
CA LEU A 249 -5.87 18.07 11.79
C LEU A 249 -7.13 17.19 11.79
N ASP A 250 -8.19 17.61 12.48
CA ASP A 250 -9.45 16.87 12.59
C ASP A 250 -10.09 16.60 11.22
N ASN A 251 -10.18 17.63 10.37
CA ASN A 251 -10.67 17.48 9.01
C ASN A 251 -9.77 16.57 8.14
N SER A 252 -8.46 16.68 8.31
CA SER A 252 -7.51 15.86 7.54
C SER A 252 -7.61 14.38 7.89
N LEU A 253 -7.73 14.06 9.18
CA LEU A 253 -7.96 12.71 9.66
C LEU A 253 -9.30 12.17 9.17
N SER A 254 -10.38 12.96 9.32
CA SER A 254 -11.72 12.59 8.86
C SER A 254 -11.74 12.27 7.36
N THR A 255 -11.16 13.14 6.53
CA THR A 255 -11.18 12.99 5.08
C THR A 255 -10.38 11.76 4.61
N ASN A 256 -9.24 11.48 5.23
CA ASN A 256 -8.31 10.46 4.72
C ASN A 256 -8.42 9.10 5.42
N LEU A 257 -8.93 9.04 6.65
CA LEU A 257 -8.98 7.79 7.42
C LEU A 257 -10.39 7.18 7.48
N ILE A 258 -11.47 7.95 7.54
CA ILE A 258 -12.82 7.41 7.74
C ILE A 258 -13.15 6.34 6.69
N SER A 259 -12.97 6.63 5.41
CA SER A 259 -13.23 5.67 4.32
C SER A 259 -12.40 4.40 4.43
N GLN A 260 -11.23 4.50 5.06
CA GLN A 260 -10.38 3.33 5.30
C GLN A 260 -10.89 2.46 6.47
N LEU A 261 -11.68 3.01 7.36
CA LEU A 261 -12.12 2.37 8.60
C LEU A 261 -13.57 1.83 8.52
N GLU A 262 -14.32 2.14 7.45
CA GLU A 262 -15.70 1.69 7.24
C GLU A 262 -15.90 0.17 7.33
N GLY A 263 -14.89 -0.63 7.01
CA GLY A 263 -14.96 -2.08 7.07
C GLY A 263 -14.54 -2.71 8.41
N LEU A 264 -14.20 -1.89 9.42
CA LEU A 264 -13.82 -2.40 10.74
C LEU A 264 -15.06 -2.69 11.60
N PRO A 265 -14.99 -3.72 12.47
CA PRO A 265 -16.02 -3.95 13.48
C PRO A 265 -16.24 -2.72 14.36
N GLN A 266 -17.48 -2.51 14.80
CA GLN A 266 -17.85 -1.39 15.69
C GLN A 266 -16.98 -1.30 16.94
N ALA A 267 -16.66 -2.43 17.57
CA ALA A 267 -15.79 -2.50 18.73
C ALA A 267 -14.41 -1.89 18.47
N GLU A 268 -13.83 -2.11 17.28
CA GLU A 268 -12.54 -1.56 16.89
C GLU A 268 -12.62 -0.05 16.65
N ASN A 269 -13.64 0.43 15.95
CA ASN A 269 -13.87 1.86 15.74
C ASN A 269 -14.09 2.60 17.06
N GLN A 270 -14.89 2.05 17.97
CA GLN A 270 -15.09 2.61 19.31
C GLN A 270 -13.80 2.60 20.13
N THR A 271 -12.99 1.55 20.01
CA THR A 271 -11.69 1.46 20.70
C THR A 271 -10.71 2.53 20.20
N ILE A 272 -10.63 2.75 18.88
CA ILE A 272 -9.81 3.81 18.30
C ILE A 272 -10.28 5.18 18.82
N SER A 273 -11.58 5.49 18.71
CA SER A 273 -12.15 6.75 19.19
C SER A 273 -11.88 6.99 20.67
N ALA A 274 -12.15 6.01 21.52
CA ALA A 274 -11.92 6.12 22.97
C ALA A 274 -10.43 6.27 23.32
N SER A 275 -9.54 5.64 22.55
CA SER A 275 -8.10 5.81 22.72
C SER A 275 -7.66 7.24 22.44
N LEU A 276 -8.13 7.83 21.33
CA LEU A 276 -7.82 9.21 20.95
C LEU A 276 -8.35 10.22 21.96
N LYS A 277 -9.50 9.95 22.57
CA LYS A 277 -10.09 10.78 23.64
C LYS A 277 -9.49 10.57 25.03
N GLY A 278 -8.62 9.58 25.22
CA GLY A 278 -8.12 9.19 26.53
C GLY A 278 -9.15 8.45 27.40
N GLU A 279 -10.22 7.93 26.80
CA GLU A 279 -11.35 7.31 27.50
C GLU A 279 -11.35 5.78 27.40
N ILE A 280 -10.27 5.17 26.90
CA ILE A 280 -10.18 3.74 26.56
C ILE A 280 -10.45 2.82 27.75
N ILE A 281 -9.99 3.20 28.94
CA ILE A 281 -10.22 2.40 30.15
C ILE A 281 -11.69 2.42 30.55
N ASN A 282 -12.36 3.57 30.43
CA ASN A 282 -13.79 3.69 30.69
C ASN A 282 -14.61 2.84 29.72
N LEU A 283 -14.25 2.85 28.42
CA LEU A 283 -14.88 2.00 27.42
C LEU A 283 -14.79 0.52 27.86
N PHE A 284 -13.60 0.02 28.16
CA PHE A 284 -13.41 -1.38 28.52
C PHE A 284 -14.06 -1.75 29.87
N LYS A 285 -14.00 -0.89 30.87
CA LYS A 285 -14.73 -1.08 32.15
C LYS A 285 -16.24 -1.24 31.93
N ASN A 286 -16.80 -0.47 31.00
CA ASN A 286 -18.24 -0.54 30.68
C ASN A 286 -18.58 -1.82 29.89
N LYS A 287 -17.73 -2.22 28.96
CA LYS A 287 -17.98 -3.37 28.09
C LYS A 287 -17.76 -4.73 28.78
N ILE A 288 -16.88 -4.81 29.76
CA ILE A 288 -16.64 -6.03 30.56
C ILE A 288 -17.91 -6.50 31.29
N LYS A 289 -18.82 -5.57 31.59
CA LYS A 289 -20.08 -5.85 32.31
C LYS A 289 -21.20 -6.45 31.43
N SER A 290 -21.00 -6.51 30.11
CA SER A 290 -21.99 -6.98 29.13
C SER A 290 -21.47 -8.20 28.37
N PRO A 291 -21.77 -9.44 28.82
CA PRO A 291 -21.18 -10.66 28.24
C PRO A 291 -21.55 -10.95 26.77
N GLN A 292 -22.60 -10.34 26.23
CA GLN A 292 -23.17 -10.69 24.93
C GLN A 292 -22.40 -10.14 23.70
N ASP A 293 -21.56 -9.09 23.91
CA ASP A 293 -20.76 -8.47 22.82
C ASP A 293 -19.25 -8.68 23.00
N ASN A 294 -18.87 -9.66 23.80
CA ASN A 294 -17.55 -9.70 24.43
C ASN A 294 -16.38 -10.05 23.48
N GLU A 295 -16.57 -10.87 22.45
CA GLU A 295 -15.44 -11.37 21.64
C GLU A 295 -14.74 -10.25 20.84
N SER A 296 -15.49 -9.34 20.23
CA SER A 296 -14.92 -8.23 19.46
C SER A 296 -14.16 -7.25 20.36
N TYR A 297 -14.67 -6.96 21.57
CA TYR A 297 -13.98 -6.10 22.54
C TYR A 297 -12.79 -6.80 23.19
N VAL A 298 -12.82 -8.14 23.40
CA VAL A 298 -11.67 -8.93 23.85
C VAL A 298 -10.53 -8.82 22.84
N SER A 299 -10.83 -8.98 21.55
CA SER A 299 -9.85 -8.81 20.48
C SER A 299 -9.29 -7.40 20.45
N SER A 300 -10.14 -6.38 20.53
CA SER A 300 -9.72 -4.97 20.56
C SER A 300 -8.88 -4.65 21.79
N PHE A 301 -9.25 -5.18 22.95
CA PHE A 301 -8.47 -5.07 24.19
C PHE A 301 -7.08 -5.68 24.05
N GLU A 302 -6.99 -6.90 23.50
CA GLU A 302 -5.70 -7.57 23.27
C GLU A 302 -4.80 -6.71 22.35
N LYS A 303 -5.33 -6.15 21.26
CA LYS A 303 -4.58 -5.27 20.35
C LYS A 303 -4.02 -4.03 21.05
N ILE A 304 -4.81 -3.40 21.94
CA ILE A 304 -4.34 -2.26 22.75
C ILE A 304 -3.26 -2.69 23.73
N LEU A 305 -3.40 -3.85 24.39
CA LEU A 305 -2.36 -4.35 25.30
C LEU A 305 -1.04 -4.62 24.56
N ASP A 306 -1.09 -5.11 23.33
CA ASP A 306 0.08 -5.26 22.46
C ASP A 306 0.70 -3.90 22.11
N TYR A 307 -0.13 -2.94 21.76
CA TYR A 307 0.32 -1.60 21.37
C TYR A 307 1.07 -0.90 22.50
N ILE A 308 0.55 -0.96 23.72
CA ILE A 308 1.21 -0.37 24.90
C ILE A 308 2.37 -1.22 25.44
N GLY A 309 2.62 -2.40 24.84
CA GLY A 309 3.74 -3.27 25.21
C GLY A 309 3.58 -3.94 26.58
N LEU A 310 2.34 -4.31 26.97
CA LEU A 310 2.10 -4.92 28.26
C LEU A 310 2.67 -6.34 28.34
N GLU A 311 3.60 -6.55 29.25
CA GLU A 311 4.07 -7.89 29.60
C GLU A 311 2.94 -8.75 30.21
N LYS A 312 2.96 -10.08 29.91
CA LYS A 312 1.97 -11.05 30.41
C LYS A 312 0.50 -10.72 30.03
N LYS A 313 0.31 -10.09 28.86
CA LYS A 313 -1.03 -9.70 28.35
C LYS A 313 -2.09 -10.81 28.46
N LYS A 314 -1.72 -12.09 28.27
CA LYS A 314 -2.67 -13.23 28.34
C LYS A 314 -3.48 -13.30 29.64
N ILE A 315 -2.89 -12.89 30.77
CA ILE A 315 -3.59 -12.85 32.06
C ILE A 315 -4.71 -11.80 32.02
N TYR A 316 -4.39 -10.61 31.48
CA TYR A 316 -5.36 -9.51 31.35
C TYR A 316 -6.48 -9.86 30.37
N VAL A 317 -6.13 -10.42 29.22
CA VAL A 317 -7.13 -10.87 28.20
C VAL A 317 -8.08 -11.92 28.81
N ASN A 318 -7.54 -12.93 29.50
CA ASN A 318 -8.34 -13.96 30.17
C ASN A 318 -9.22 -13.38 31.27
N ASN A 319 -8.72 -12.43 32.05
CA ASN A 319 -9.49 -11.78 33.12
C ASN A 319 -10.58 -10.89 32.51
N PHE A 320 -10.28 -10.18 31.43
CA PHE A 320 -11.24 -9.34 30.70
C PHE A 320 -12.39 -10.19 30.14
N SER A 321 -12.08 -11.28 29.43
CA SER A 321 -13.09 -12.18 28.85
C SER A 321 -14.00 -12.84 29.91
N LYS A 322 -13.52 -12.99 31.14
CA LYS A 322 -14.27 -13.55 32.27
C LYS A 322 -14.93 -12.50 33.16
N GLY A 323 -14.76 -11.23 32.88
CA GLY A 323 -15.26 -10.15 33.73
C GLY A 323 -14.54 -9.99 35.08
N ASN A 324 -13.30 -10.46 35.19
CA ASN A 324 -12.59 -10.63 36.46
C ASN A 324 -11.32 -9.74 36.59
N ILE A 325 -11.23 -8.62 35.86
CA ILE A 325 -10.13 -7.68 36.06
C ILE A 325 -10.31 -6.97 37.40
N GLN A 326 -9.29 -7.04 38.25
CA GLN A 326 -9.26 -6.41 39.56
C GLN A 326 -8.93 -4.92 39.47
N ASP A 327 -9.26 -4.15 40.52
CA ASP A 327 -9.10 -2.68 40.52
C ASP A 327 -7.63 -2.27 40.37
N ASP A 328 -6.69 -2.98 41.01
CA ASP A 328 -5.25 -2.74 40.89
C ASP A 328 -4.74 -2.99 39.45
N GLN A 329 -5.31 -3.95 38.75
CA GLN A 329 -5.00 -4.21 37.34
C GLN A 329 -5.53 -3.07 36.44
N TRP A 330 -6.73 -2.54 36.73
CA TRP A 330 -7.27 -1.40 36.02
C TRP A 330 -6.42 -0.15 36.25
N GLU A 331 -6.01 0.15 37.48
CA GLU A 331 -5.12 1.28 37.78
C GLU A 331 -3.80 1.18 37.05
N LYS A 332 -3.22 -0.03 36.97
CA LYS A 332 -2.00 -0.24 36.20
C LYS A 332 -2.20 0.00 34.70
N LEU A 333 -3.31 -0.48 34.12
CA LEU A 333 -3.63 -0.25 32.72
C LEU A 333 -3.86 1.23 32.43
N GLU A 334 -4.54 1.94 33.31
CA GLU A 334 -4.79 3.37 33.19
C GLU A 334 -3.48 4.17 33.11
N ARG A 335 -2.53 3.89 34.01
CA ARG A 335 -1.19 4.51 33.98
C ARG A 335 -0.43 4.21 32.69
N LEU A 336 -0.43 2.95 32.24
CA LEU A 336 0.25 2.55 31.02
C LEU A 336 -0.41 3.19 29.78
N CYS A 337 -1.73 3.24 29.73
CA CYS A 337 -2.43 3.91 28.63
C CYS A 337 -2.12 5.41 28.59
N ALA A 338 -2.13 6.08 29.74
CA ALA A 338 -1.77 7.50 29.83
C ALA A 338 -0.31 7.78 29.41
N GLU A 339 0.60 6.83 29.64
CA GLU A 339 2.01 6.95 29.23
C GLU A 339 2.22 6.67 27.75
N LYS A 340 1.51 5.68 27.16
CA LYS A 340 1.80 5.12 25.83
C LYS A 340 0.85 5.58 24.73
N LEU A 341 -0.36 5.97 25.06
CA LEU A 341 -1.34 6.49 24.12
C LEU A 341 -1.30 8.01 24.11
N THR A 342 -1.28 8.58 22.91
CA THR A 342 -1.37 10.04 22.75
C THR A 342 -2.86 10.43 22.64
N THR A 343 -3.31 11.29 23.54
CA THR A 343 -4.63 11.92 23.42
C THR A 343 -4.58 12.99 22.33
N ILE A 344 -5.46 12.87 21.34
CA ILE A 344 -5.51 13.77 20.19
C ILE A 344 -6.90 14.41 20.18
N ASN A 345 -6.93 15.71 20.20
CA ASN A 345 -8.19 16.45 20.20
C ASN A 345 -8.81 16.47 18.79
N THR A 346 -9.70 15.51 18.53
CA THR A 346 -10.37 15.28 17.25
C THR A 346 -11.86 15.07 17.49
N ASP A 347 -12.64 16.14 17.55
CA ASP A 347 -14.06 16.05 17.88
C ASP A 347 -14.85 15.38 16.75
N ASN A 348 -14.68 15.86 15.52
CA ASN A 348 -15.41 15.35 14.35
C ASN A 348 -14.95 13.93 13.97
N PHE A 349 -13.65 13.70 13.83
CA PHE A 349 -13.12 12.38 13.48
C PHE A 349 -13.52 11.32 14.51
N SER A 350 -13.37 11.62 15.79
CA SER A 350 -13.73 10.70 16.87
C SER A 350 -15.23 10.43 16.94
N GLN A 351 -16.08 11.42 16.65
CA GLN A 351 -17.53 11.24 16.63
C GLN A 351 -17.96 10.35 15.47
N VAL A 352 -17.46 10.61 14.25
CA VAL A 352 -17.77 9.79 13.08
C VAL A 352 -17.32 8.33 13.28
N LEU A 353 -16.16 8.09 13.92
CA LEU A 353 -15.71 6.74 14.28
C LEU A 353 -16.68 6.02 15.22
N GLN A 354 -17.26 6.72 16.18
CA GLN A 354 -18.26 6.11 17.08
C GLN A 354 -19.54 5.70 16.33
N ASP A 355 -19.91 6.48 15.32
CA ASP A 355 -21.12 6.27 14.53
C ASP A 355 -20.92 5.22 13.42
N LEU A 356 -19.67 4.93 13.04
CA LEU A 356 -19.35 3.86 12.09
C LEU A 356 -19.66 2.48 12.69
N GLY A 357 -20.60 1.78 12.09
CA GLY A 357 -20.96 0.42 12.48
C GLY A 357 -22.22 0.32 13.33
N ASN A 358 -22.97 1.42 13.48
CA ASN A 358 -24.34 1.41 14.02
C ASN A 358 -25.37 1.02 12.96
#